data_3babf873c29cc76e5be42dbcdf17eed3
#
_entry.id   3babf873c29cc76e5be42dbcdf17eed3
#
_cell.length_a   1.000
_cell.length_b   1.000
_cell.length_c   1.000
_cell.angle_alpha   90.00
_cell.angle_beta   90.00
_cell.angle_gamma   90.00
#
_symmetry.space_group_name_H-M   'P 1'
#
loop_
_entity.id
_entity.type
_entity.pdbx_description
1 polymer ?
#
loop_
_entity_poly.entity_id
_entity_poly.type
_entity_poly.pdbx_seq_one_letter_code
_entity_poly.pdbx_strand_id
1 'polypeptide(L)'
;MTGSTSNSRTPEKRGSSGQVAERPPTVAAVDEHANNQLAELIETVARAASSMGRSDLVQRLDHTHERLVDPNVRVIVIGEFKQGKSKLVNAIVNAPVCPIDDDIATSVPTTIGYGAQPGAWVIKVRENKESHDPEVYREAIPIDSLAQYVSELGNANNEQGIRAAVWERAIERPVAG
;
A
#
# COMPACT_ATOMS: atom_id res chain seq x y z
N MET A 1 -54.35 63.04 -9.42
CA MET A 1 -54.80 61.90 -10.28
C MET A 1 -53.57 61.22 -10.75
N THR A 2 -53.21 60.24 -10.05
CA THR A 2 -51.93 59.49 -10.30
C THR A 2 -52.13 58.02 -9.94
N GLY A 3 -52.22 57.22 -10.97
CA GLY A 3 -52.31 55.77 -10.82
C GLY A 3 -50.94 55.13 -10.63
N SER A 4 -50.75 54.49 -9.49
CA SER A 4 -49.58 53.67 -9.23
C SER A 4 -49.92 52.24 -9.48
N THR A 5 -49.27 51.63 -10.48
CA THR A 5 -49.35 50.18 -10.77
C THR A 5 -48.14 49.47 -10.13
N SER A 6 -48.40 48.73 -9.07
CA SER A 6 -47.43 47.84 -8.45
C SER A 6 -47.31 46.55 -9.25
N ASN A 7 -46.13 46.30 -9.78
CA ASN A 7 -45.77 45.07 -10.47
C ASN A 7 -45.07 44.12 -9.47
N SER A 8 -45.83 43.17 -8.92
CA SER A 8 -45.32 42.12 -8.04
C SER A 8 -44.75 40.98 -8.90
N ARG A 9 -43.41 40.92 -9.01
CA ARG A 9 -42.72 39.76 -9.56
C ARG A 9 -42.46 38.72 -8.46
N THR A 10 -43.14 37.61 -8.59
CA THR A 10 -42.89 36.39 -7.80
C THR A 10 -41.51 35.80 -8.20
N PRO A 11 -40.62 35.42 -7.30
CA PRO A 11 -39.39 34.73 -7.66
C PRO A 11 -39.67 33.26 -7.96
N GLU A 12 -39.34 32.89 -9.17
CA GLU A 12 -39.35 31.52 -9.68
C GLU A 12 -38.30 30.68 -8.90
N LYS A 13 -38.78 29.66 -8.19
CA LYS A 13 -37.90 28.64 -7.54
C LYS A 13 -37.26 27.80 -8.63
N ARG A 14 -35.99 28.04 -8.92
CA ARG A 14 -35.16 27.10 -9.67
C ARG A 14 -34.95 25.87 -8.80
N GLY A 15 -35.61 24.78 -9.15
CA GLY A 15 -35.32 23.46 -8.64
C GLY A 15 -33.91 23.03 -9.04
N SER A 16 -32.99 23.08 -8.09
CA SER A 16 -31.70 22.41 -8.21
C SER A 16 -31.93 20.91 -8.12
N SER A 17 -32.03 20.24 -9.26
CA SER A 17 -31.90 18.80 -9.33
C SER A 17 -30.43 18.46 -9.02
N GLY A 18 -30.14 18.22 -7.74
CA GLY A 18 -28.87 17.64 -7.34
C GLY A 18 -28.72 16.27 -8.02
N GLN A 19 -27.91 16.20 -9.03
CA GLN A 19 -27.35 14.94 -9.47
C GLN A 19 -26.60 14.36 -8.28
N VAL A 20 -27.19 13.33 -7.66
CA VAL A 20 -26.50 12.45 -6.73
C VAL A 20 -25.38 11.83 -7.54
N ALA A 21 -24.14 12.22 -7.25
CA ALA A 21 -22.98 11.61 -7.85
C ALA A 21 -23.09 10.12 -7.59
N GLU A 22 -23.22 9.36 -8.65
CA GLU A 22 -23.26 7.91 -8.61
C GLU A 22 -22.02 7.43 -7.89
N ARG A 23 -22.21 6.76 -6.74
CA ARG A 23 -21.14 6.20 -5.93
C ARG A 23 -20.33 5.29 -6.86
N PRO A 24 -19.00 5.45 -6.97
CA PRO A 24 -18.22 4.54 -7.79
C PRO A 24 -18.54 3.10 -7.38
N PRO A 25 -18.58 2.15 -8.32
CA PRO A 25 -18.95 0.78 -8.01
C PRO A 25 -18.06 0.29 -6.87
N THR A 26 -18.69 -0.14 -5.80
CA THR A 26 -18.02 -0.87 -4.71
C THR A 26 -17.20 -1.96 -5.38
N VAL A 27 -15.89 -1.98 -5.15
CA VAL A 27 -15.04 -3.08 -5.57
C VAL A 27 -15.77 -4.35 -5.17
N ALA A 28 -16.20 -5.12 -6.17
CA ALA A 28 -17.03 -6.29 -5.96
C ALA A 28 -16.37 -7.11 -4.85
N ALA A 29 -17.16 -7.50 -3.86
CA ALA A 29 -16.70 -8.40 -2.81
C ALA A 29 -16.00 -9.56 -3.53
N VAL A 30 -14.71 -9.69 -3.29
CA VAL A 30 -13.92 -10.78 -3.88
C VAL A 30 -14.63 -12.05 -3.45
N ASP A 31 -15.09 -12.82 -4.42
CA ASP A 31 -15.85 -14.03 -4.12
C ASP A 31 -14.91 -15.01 -3.41
N GLU A 32 -14.98 -15.07 -2.09
CA GLU A 32 -14.13 -15.95 -1.27
C GLU A 32 -14.21 -17.41 -1.74
N HIS A 33 -15.38 -17.80 -2.23
CA HIS A 33 -15.57 -19.15 -2.76
C HIS A 33 -14.75 -19.38 -4.04
N ALA A 34 -14.76 -18.43 -4.95
CA ALA A 34 -13.95 -18.49 -6.18
C ALA A 34 -12.46 -18.47 -5.85
N ASN A 35 -12.02 -17.66 -4.88
CA ASN A 35 -10.64 -17.63 -4.44
C ASN A 35 -10.19 -18.95 -3.82
N ASN A 36 -11.03 -19.57 -3.00
CA ASN A 36 -10.72 -20.87 -2.40
C ASN A 36 -10.60 -21.97 -3.47
N GLN A 37 -11.51 -22.01 -4.44
CA GLN A 37 -11.42 -22.95 -5.57
C GLN A 37 -10.13 -22.75 -6.38
N LEU A 38 -9.75 -21.49 -6.61
CA LEU A 38 -8.53 -21.18 -7.34
C LEU A 38 -7.28 -21.56 -6.54
N ALA A 39 -7.28 -21.37 -5.22
CA ALA A 39 -6.21 -21.81 -4.34
C ALA A 39 -6.00 -23.33 -4.39
N GLU A 40 -7.08 -24.11 -4.28
CA GLU A 40 -7.03 -25.58 -4.39
C GLU A 40 -6.51 -26.05 -5.76
N LEU A 41 -6.88 -25.35 -6.83
CA LEU A 41 -6.38 -25.62 -8.17
C LEU A 41 -4.88 -25.36 -8.26
N ILE A 42 -4.41 -24.23 -7.74
CA ILE A 42 -2.98 -23.89 -7.72
C ILE A 42 -2.18 -24.96 -6.97
N GLU A 43 -2.63 -25.39 -5.79
CA GLU A 43 -1.97 -26.46 -5.04
C GLU A 43 -1.91 -27.77 -5.82
N THR A 44 -2.99 -28.10 -6.53
CA THR A 44 -3.04 -29.32 -7.34
C THR A 44 -2.03 -29.29 -8.48
N VAL A 45 -1.94 -28.14 -9.17
CA VAL A 45 -0.96 -27.95 -10.24
C VAL A 45 0.47 -27.92 -9.67
N ALA A 46 0.70 -27.34 -8.48
CA ALA A 46 2.01 -27.34 -7.82
C ALA A 46 2.48 -28.77 -7.50
N ARG A 47 1.59 -29.62 -6.98
CA ARG A 47 1.88 -31.05 -6.76
C ARG A 47 2.24 -31.78 -8.07
N ALA A 48 1.51 -31.53 -9.15
CA ALA A 48 1.82 -32.09 -10.45
C ALA A 48 3.18 -31.61 -10.98
N ALA A 49 3.48 -30.32 -10.87
CA ALA A 49 4.77 -29.75 -11.26
C ALA A 49 5.92 -30.36 -10.45
N SER A 50 5.73 -30.56 -9.14
CA SER A 50 6.70 -31.21 -8.26
C SER A 50 6.99 -32.65 -8.71
N SER A 51 5.96 -33.45 -9.05
CA SER A 51 6.14 -34.81 -9.55
C SER A 51 6.88 -34.89 -10.89
N MET A 52 6.87 -33.80 -11.66
CA MET A 52 7.61 -33.66 -12.93
C MET A 52 9.01 -33.06 -12.75
N GLY A 53 9.45 -32.80 -11.51
CA GLY A 53 10.75 -32.19 -11.20
C GLY A 53 10.87 -30.70 -11.59
N ARG A 54 9.73 -30.01 -11.81
CA ARG A 54 9.69 -28.61 -12.23
C ARG A 54 9.65 -27.67 -11.01
N SER A 55 10.75 -27.62 -10.27
CA SER A 55 10.89 -26.74 -9.10
C SER A 55 10.69 -25.25 -9.41
N ASP A 56 11.04 -24.82 -10.62
CA ASP A 56 10.79 -23.46 -11.12
C ASP A 56 9.30 -23.11 -11.16
N LEU A 57 8.46 -24.06 -11.57
CA LEU A 57 7.01 -23.87 -11.60
C LEU A 57 6.41 -23.95 -10.20
N VAL A 58 6.90 -24.85 -9.34
CA VAL A 58 6.44 -24.94 -7.95
C VAL A 58 6.63 -23.59 -7.25
N GLN A 59 7.83 -23.02 -7.30
CA GLN A 59 8.11 -21.74 -6.66
C GLN A 59 7.20 -20.60 -7.18
N ARG A 60 6.91 -20.57 -8.47
CA ARG A 60 6.01 -19.55 -9.04
C ARG A 60 4.56 -19.75 -8.62
N LEU A 61 4.11 -21.00 -8.50
CA LEU A 61 2.77 -21.34 -8.05
C LEU A 61 2.58 -21.03 -6.56
N ASP A 62 3.56 -21.37 -5.73
CA ASP A 62 3.56 -21.02 -4.30
C ASP A 62 3.44 -19.52 -4.10
N HIS A 63 4.23 -18.73 -4.81
CA HIS A 63 4.14 -17.28 -4.75
C HIS A 63 2.78 -16.74 -5.25
N THR A 64 2.17 -17.39 -6.24
CA THR A 64 0.83 -17.03 -6.71
C THR A 64 -0.24 -17.37 -5.69
N HIS A 65 -0.11 -18.53 -5.04
CA HIS A 65 -0.99 -18.97 -3.96
C HIS A 65 -0.96 -17.99 -2.78
N GLU A 66 0.24 -17.63 -2.30
CA GLU A 66 0.42 -16.64 -1.24
C GLU A 66 -0.29 -15.32 -1.55
N ARG A 67 -0.18 -14.84 -2.77
CA ARG A 67 -0.85 -13.59 -3.21
C ARG A 67 -2.36 -13.72 -3.30
N LEU A 68 -2.87 -14.89 -3.62
CA LEU A 68 -4.31 -15.14 -3.74
C LEU A 68 -4.99 -15.20 -2.37
N VAL A 69 -4.32 -15.80 -1.39
CA VAL A 69 -4.85 -15.96 -0.03
C VAL A 69 -4.52 -14.77 0.89
N ASP A 70 -3.69 -13.84 0.43
CA ASP A 70 -3.35 -12.63 1.18
C ASP A 70 -4.58 -11.72 1.27
N PRO A 71 -5.17 -11.51 2.47
CA PRO A 71 -6.35 -10.67 2.63
C PRO A 71 -6.03 -9.17 2.49
N ASN A 72 -4.76 -8.81 2.34
CA ASN A 72 -4.34 -7.43 2.32
C ASN A 72 -4.42 -6.82 0.92
N VAL A 73 -5.04 -5.65 0.84
CA VAL A 73 -5.01 -4.83 -0.37
C VAL A 73 -3.68 -4.07 -0.41
N ARG A 74 -2.91 -4.27 -1.47
CA ARG A 74 -1.64 -3.56 -1.69
C ARG A 74 -1.89 -2.28 -2.47
N VAL A 75 -1.58 -1.15 -1.86
CA VAL A 75 -1.65 0.17 -2.48
C VAL A 75 -0.24 0.67 -2.75
N ILE A 76 0.05 1.04 -4.00
CA ILE A 76 1.35 1.59 -4.39
C ILE A 76 1.17 3.09 -4.62
N VAL A 77 1.92 3.90 -3.89
CA VAL A 77 1.95 5.36 -4.03
C VAL A 77 3.24 5.76 -4.73
N ILE A 78 3.12 6.24 -5.96
CA ILE A 78 4.24 6.70 -6.79
C ILE A 78 4.05 8.17 -7.18
N GLY A 79 5.12 8.85 -7.48
CA GLY A 79 5.10 10.25 -7.91
C GLY A 79 6.46 10.91 -7.67
N GLU A 80 6.63 12.08 -8.23
CA GLU A 80 7.83 12.88 -8.10
C GLU A 80 8.06 13.37 -6.66
N PHE A 81 9.24 13.91 -6.43
CA PHE A 81 9.62 14.52 -5.16
C PHE A 81 8.68 15.69 -4.79
N LYS A 82 8.37 15.86 -3.49
CA LYS A 82 7.51 16.92 -2.94
C LYS A 82 6.04 16.93 -3.39
N GLN A 83 5.52 15.87 -3.99
CA GLN A 83 4.12 15.79 -4.43
C GLN A 83 3.14 15.24 -3.39
N GLY A 84 3.52 15.24 -2.13
CA GLY A 84 2.62 14.87 -1.03
C GLY A 84 2.40 13.36 -0.84
N LYS A 85 3.23 12.48 -1.41
CA LYS A 85 3.14 11.03 -1.23
C LYS A 85 3.08 10.61 0.24
N SER A 86 3.99 11.12 1.07
CA SER A 86 4.03 10.82 2.50
C SER A 86 2.77 11.29 3.22
N LYS A 87 2.24 12.47 2.87
CA LYS A 87 0.96 12.96 3.43
C LYS A 87 -0.21 12.06 3.04
N LEU A 88 -0.25 11.60 1.79
CA LEU A 88 -1.28 10.68 1.31
C LEU A 88 -1.21 9.33 2.03
N VAL A 89 -0.02 8.76 2.18
CA VAL A 89 0.17 7.50 2.93
C VAL A 89 -0.26 7.66 4.38
N ASN A 90 0.17 8.73 5.06
CA ASN A 90 -0.24 9.00 6.43
C ASN A 90 -1.77 9.16 6.58
N ALA A 91 -2.42 9.77 5.58
CA ALA A 91 -3.88 9.88 5.57
C ALA A 91 -4.58 8.52 5.36
N ILE A 92 -4.07 7.67 4.47
CA ILE A 92 -4.61 6.33 4.23
C ILE A 92 -4.52 5.46 5.48
N VAL A 93 -3.36 5.47 6.16
CA VAL A 93 -3.15 4.66 7.37
C VAL A 93 -3.62 5.35 8.66
N ASN A 94 -4.11 6.57 8.55
CA ASN A 94 -4.54 7.43 9.66
C ASN A 94 -3.49 7.51 10.80
N ALA A 95 -2.23 7.63 10.46
CA ALA A 95 -1.12 7.70 11.40
C ALA A 95 0.10 8.40 10.79
N PRO A 96 0.92 9.12 11.56
CA PRO A 96 2.14 9.78 11.08
C PRO A 96 3.28 8.76 10.90
N VAL A 97 3.17 7.96 9.86
CA VAL A 97 4.11 6.86 9.57
C VAL A 97 5.26 7.28 8.67
N CYS A 98 5.00 8.19 7.76
CA CYS A 98 6.02 8.75 6.89
C CYS A 98 6.44 10.13 7.40
N PRO A 99 7.74 10.44 7.43
CA PRO A 99 8.21 11.79 7.66
C PRO A 99 7.57 12.75 6.64
N ILE A 100 7.07 13.90 7.12
CA ILE A 100 6.39 14.89 6.25
C ILE A 100 7.31 16.09 5.98
N ASP A 101 8.52 16.11 6.52
CA ASP A 101 9.43 17.23 6.33
C ASP A 101 9.71 17.44 4.85
N ASP A 102 9.54 18.69 4.41
CA ASP A 102 9.62 19.07 3.00
C ASP A 102 11.02 18.86 2.39
N ASP A 103 12.03 18.58 3.21
CA ASP A 103 13.41 18.33 2.80
C ASP A 103 13.81 16.85 2.79
N ILE A 104 12.92 15.93 3.20
CA ILE A 104 13.24 14.52 3.27
C ILE A 104 12.71 13.78 2.03
N ALA A 105 13.57 13.59 1.04
CA ALA A 105 13.31 12.67 -0.05
C ALA A 105 13.43 11.23 0.46
N THR A 106 12.43 10.40 0.22
CA THR A 106 12.54 8.95 0.44
C THR A 106 13.29 8.35 -0.75
N SER A 107 14.52 7.92 -0.53
CA SER A 107 15.38 7.33 -1.58
C SER A 107 15.20 5.81 -1.70
N VAL A 108 14.53 5.19 -0.73
CA VAL A 108 14.37 3.74 -0.63
C VAL A 108 12.88 3.38 -0.64
N PRO A 109 12.45 2.39 -1.45
CA PRO A 109 11.08 1.88 -1.40
C PRO A 109 10.71 1.46 0.03
N THR A 110 9.63 2.01 0.57
CA THR A 110 9.18 1.73 1.93
C THR A 110 7.81 1.09 1.91
N THR A 111 7.69 -0.09 2.51
CA THR A 111 6.41 -0.78 2.70
C THR A 111 5.89 -0.48 4.10
N ILE A 112 4.61 -0.13 4.18
CA ILE A 112 3.91 0.10 5.44
C ILE A 112 2.80 -0.93 5.53
N GLY A 113 2.79 -1.68 6.60
CA GLY A 113 1.87 -2.77 6.81
C GLY A 113 1.29 -2.84 8.21
N TYR A 114 0.30 -3.70 8.36
CA TYR A 114 -0.21 -4.11 9.67
C TYR A 114 0.72 -5.16 10.26
N GLY A 115 1.08 -4.99 11.52
CA GLY A 115 1.77 -5.99 12.33
C GLY A 115 1.15 -6.07 13.72
N ALA A 116 1.11 -7.27 14.30
CA ALA A 116 0.60 -7.48 15.66
C ALA A 116 1.42 -6.70 16.71
N GLN A 117 2.68 -6.46 16.41
CA GLN A 117 3.58 -5.61 17.20
C GLN A 117 4.23 -4.58 16.29
N PRO A 118 4.43 -3.34 16.77
CA PRO A 118 5.17 -2.34 16.02
C PRO A 118 6.60 -2.79 15.78
N GLY A 119 7.08 -2.62 14.55
CA GLY A 119 8.45 -2.98 14.20
C GLY A 119 8.89 -2.30 12.90
N ALA A 120 10.18 -2.11 12.74
CA ALA A 120 10.77 -1.62 11.51
C ALA A 120 11.99 -2.47 11.13
N TRP A 121 12.13 -2.70 9.85
CA TRP A 121 13.23 -3.47 9.27
C TRP A 121 13.73 -2.83 7.99
N VAL A 122 15.01 -3.02 7.74
CA VAL A 122 15.60 -2.73 6.45
C VAL A 122 16.00 -4.03 5.75
N ILE A 123 15.83 -4.06 4.45
CA ILE A 123 16.21 -5.19 3.60
C ILE A 123 17.51 -4.79 2.91
N LYS A 124 18.54 -5.57 3.17
CA LYS A 124 19.88 -5.40 2.59
C LYS A 124 20.26 -6.61 1.75
N VAL A 125 21.23 -6.41 0.87
CA VAL A 125 21.81 -7.47 0.06
C VAL A 125 23.28 -7.54 0.41
N ARG A 126 23.79 -8.73 0.68
CA ARG A 126 25.21 -8.99 0.81
C ARG A 126 25.62 -10.09 -0.16
N GLU A 127 26.86 -10.04 -0.61
CA GLU A 127 27.43 -11.16 -1.36
C GLU A 127 27.73 -12.31 -0.39
N ASN A 128 27.21 -13.48 -0.68
CA ASN A 128 27.58 -14.68 0.03
C ASN A 128 28.99 -15.08 -0.43
N LYS A 129 29.95 -15.12 0.49
CA LYS A 129 31.35 -15.43 0.20
C LYS A 129 31.58 -16.86 -0.30
N GLU A 130 30.63 -17.76 -0.02
CA GLU A 130 30.76 -19.18 -0.39
C GLU A 130 30.08 -19.49 -1.72
N SER A 131 28.88 -18.98 -1.97
CA SER A 131 28.11 -19.25 -3.18
C SER A 131 28.26 -18.20 -4.28
N HIS A 132 28.81 -17.01 -3.95
CA HIS A 132 28.85 -15.81 -4.82
C HIS A 132 27.48 -15.30 -5.25
N ASP A 133 26.39 -15.85 -4.67
CA ASP A 133 25.04 -15.38 -4.92
C ASP A 133 24.65 -14.26 -3.95
N PRO A 134 23.87 -13.28 -4.39
CA PRO A 134 23.39 -12.22 -3.51
C PRO A 134 22.39 -12.77 -2.49
N GLU A 135 22.74 -12.66 -1.21
CA GLU A 135 21.88 -13.03 -0.09
C GLU A 135 21.09 -11.80 0.39
N VAL A 136 19.77 -11.94 0.42
CA VAL A 136 18.86 -10.91 0.93
C VAL A 136 18.59 -11.20 2.42
N TYR A 137 18.83 -10.23 3.29
CA TYR A 137 18.55 -10.36 4.71
C TYR A 137 17.78 -9.16 5.27
N ARG A 138 17.07 -9.41 6.36
CA ARG A 138 16.34 -8.38 7.11
C ARG A 138 17.12 -8.02 8.37
N GLU A 139 17.25 -6.73 8.59
CA GLU A 139 17.86 -6.16 9.80
C GLU A 139 16.82 -5.35 10.55
N ALA A 140 16.56 -5.69 11.81
CA ALA A 140 15.63 -4.93 12.64
C ALA A 140 16.29 -3.61 13.07
N ILE A 141 15.52 -2.52 12.97
CA ILE A 141 15.95 -1.18 13.35
C ILE A 141 14.96 -0.56 14.33
N PRO A 142 15.40 0.39 15.18
CA PRO A 142 14.48 1.18 15.97
C PRO A 142 13.50 1.93 15.06
N ILE A 143 12.21 1.93 15.42
CA ILE A 143 11.16 2.59 14.62
C ILE A 143 11.48 4.07 14.39
N ASP A 144 11.93 4.76 15.41
CA ASP A 144 12.28 6.18 15.36
C ASP A 144 13.50 6.47 14.49
N SER A 145 14.28 5.45 14.15
CA SER A 145 15.46 5.56 13.29
C SER A 145 15.16 5.35 11.81
N LEU A 146 13.94 4.96 11.45
CA LEU A 146 13.58 4.63 10.06
C LEU A 146 13.98 5.74 9.07
N ALA A 147 13.75 7.01 9.41
CA ALA A 147 14.11 8.15 8.58
C ALA A 147 15.61 8.21 8.24
N GLN A 148 16.49 7.75 9.13
CA GLN A 148 17.94 7.71 8.91
C GLN A 148 18.36 6.71 7.85
N TYR A 149 17.52 5.71 7.58
CA TYR A 149 17.80 4.65 6.62
C TYR A 149 17.14 4.91 5.26
N VAL A 150 15.95 5.55 5.25
CA VAL A 150 15.15 5.64 4.02
C VAL A 150 15.18 7.02 3.37
N SER A 151 15.66 8.04 4.06
CA SER A 151 15.69 9.40 3.54
C SER A 151 17.02 9.74 2.89
N GLU A 152 17.00 10.64 1.93
CA GLU A 152 18.22 11.16 1.31
C GLU A 152 19.13 11.89 2.31
N LEU A 153 18.55 12.50 3.35
CA LEU A 153 19.32 13.19 4.38
C LEU A 153 20.07 12.20 5.30
N GLY A 154 19.44 11.08 5.64
CA GLY A 154 20.02 10.07 6.54
C GLY A 154 20.85 8.99 5.83
N ASN A 155 20.59 8.76 4.55
CA ASN A 155 21.21 7.72 3.73
C ASN A 155 21.43 8.24 2.31
N ALA A 156 22.27 9.26 2.19
CA ALA A 156 22.57 9.96 0.94
C ALA A 156 23.03 8.95 -0.13
N ASN A 157 22.47 9.06 -1.34
CA ASN A 157 22.75 8.16 -2.45
C ASN A 157 22.62 6.66 -2.10
N ASN A 158 21.88 6.33 -1.04
CA ASN A 158 21.73 4.97 -0.52
C ASN A 158 23.08 4.26 -0.22
N GLU A 159 24.04 4.97 0.37
CA GLU A 159 25.36 4.44 0.72
C GLU A 159 25.29 3.20 1.65
N GLN A 160 24.22 3.08 2.44
CA GLN A 160 24.00 1.92 3.30
C GLN A 160 23.53 0.67 2.54
N GLY A 161 23.30 0.76 1.22
CA GLY A 161 22.91 -0.36 0.37
C GLY A 161 21.55 -0.95 0.72
N ILE A 162 20.60 -0.13 1.13
CA ILE A 162 19.27 -0.58 1.52
C ILE A 162 18.41 -0.77 0.27
N ARG A 163 17.88 -1.97 0.09
CA ARG A 163 17.02 -2.30 -1.04
C ARG A 163 15.56 -1.92 -0.81
N ALA A 164 15.10 -2.07 0.41
CA ALA A 164 13.74 -1.69 0.82
C ALA A 164 13.68 -1.53 2.35
N ALA A 165 12.69 -0.81 2.82
CA ALA A 165 12.35 -0.76 4.23
C ALA A 165 10.93 -1.27 4.45
N VAL A 166 10.69 -1.86 5.62
CA VAL A 166 9.38 -2.36 6.04
C VAL A 166 9.08 -1.76 7.40
N TRP A 167 7.91 -1.20 7.53
CA TRP A 167 7.39 -0.71 8.78
C TRP A 167 6.03 -1.32 9.06
N GLU A 168 5.88 -1.92 10.22
CA GLU A 168 4.65 -2.54 10.67
C GLU A 168 4.17 -1.87 11.95
N ARG A 169 2.86 -1.62 12.00
CA ARG A 169 2.20 -1.06 13.17
C ARG A 169 0.88 -1.78 13.39
N ALA A 170 0.54 -2.01 14.66
CA ALA A 170 -0.82 -2.33 15.03
C ALA A 170 -1.69 -1.08 14.77
N ILE A 171 -2.41 -1.09 13.66
CA ILE A 171 -3.41 -0.06 13.36
C ILE A 171 -4.70 -0.56 13.99
N GLU A 172 -5.23 0.16 14.98
CA GLU A 172 -6.57 -0.11 15.46
C GLU A 172 -7.53 0.04 14.29
N ARG A 173 -8.14 -1.05 13.86
CA ARG A 173 -9.20 -0.98 12.86
C ARG A 173 -10.31 -0.12 13.45
N PRO A 174 -10.78 0.93 12.75
CA PRO A 174 -12.02 1.55 13.17
C PRO A 174 -13.09 0.47 13.18
N VAL A 175 -13.65 0.21 14.36
CA VAL A 175 -14.79 -0.70 14.52
C VAL A 175 -15.89 -0.10 13.66
N ALA A 176 -16.29 -0.80 12.60
CA ALA A 176 -17.44 -0.41 11.79
C ALA A 176 -18.66 -0.45 12.73
N GLY A 177 -19.16 0.74 13.10
CA GLY A 177 -20.41 0.92 13.84
C GLY A 177 -21.62 0.76 12.93
#